data_6e02eaf4d64e7f2f5d1937317cf7427a
#
_entry.id   6e02eaf4d64e7f2f5d1937317cf7427a
#
_cell.length_a   1.000
_cell.length_b   1.000
_cell.length_c   1.000
_cell.angle_alpha   90.00
_cell.angle_beta   90.00
_cell.angle_gamma   90.00
#
_symmetry.space_group_name_H-M   'P 1'
#
loop_
_entity.id
_entity.type
_entity.pdbx_description
1 polymer ?
#
loop_
_entity_poly.entity_id
_entity_poly.type
_entity_poly.pdbx_seq_one_letter_code
_entity_poly.pdbx_strand_id
1 'polypeptide(L)'
;LSDDYIGQNAMNVLGTSSYGLYVKDASEEKNNYIGTQNIFASYMMVDMPLAEKLRFIAGARIESTSLFVESDDEGKDIGKLTNLDILPALNLTYALTDKMNLRTALSRTLARPTFRELAPFASEDFAGGEVKVGNPKLERTLIDNLDFRWEYFIKSGDLVSLSAFYKKFTNPIEVVDNPV
;
A
#
# COMPACT_ATOMS: atom_id res chain seq x y z
N LEU A 1 13.46 27.74 19.02
CA LEU A 1 14.92 27.64 19.05
C LEU A 1 15.44 28.71 18.10
N SER A 2 16.23 29.67 18.60
CA SER A 2 16.78 30.75 17.78
C SER A 2 17.86 30.20 16.88
N ASP A 3 18.06 30.81 15.70
CA ASP A 3 19.12 30.46 14.74
C ASP A 3 20.53 30.46 15.37
N ASP A 4 20.71 31.15 16.48
CA ASP A 4 21.95 31.14 17.28
C ASP A 4 22.20 29.81 18.01
N TYR A 5 21.18 28.98 18.20
CA TYR A 5 21.31 27.68 18.86
C TYR A 5 21.56 26.53 17.86
N ILE A 6 21.16 26.76 16.61
CA ILE A 6 21.32 25.78 15.53
C ILE A 6 22.16 26.47 14.44
N GLY A 7 23.38 26.07 14.25
CA GLY A 7 24.22 26.53 13.17
C GLY A 7 25.42 27.39 13.57
N GLN A 8 25.25 28.59 14.09
CA GLN A 8 26.38 29.47 14.40
C GLN A 8 27.24 28.97 15.56
N ASN A 9 26.63 28.42 16.61
CA ASN A 9 27.36 27.79 17.71
C ASN A 9 28.02 26.46 17.33
N ALA A 10 27.56 25.80 16.29
CA ALA A 10 28.18 24.59 15.78
C ALA A 10 29.44 24.86 14.95
N MET A 11 29.52 26.03 14.28
CA MET A 11 30.67 26.39 13.44
C MET A 11 31.82 27.04 14.22
N ASN A 12 31.58 27.60 15.39
CA ASN A 12 32.62 28.26 16.22
C ASN A 12 33.37 27.30 17.14
N VAL A 13 33.25 26.01 16.97
CA VAL A 13 33.77 24.96 17.87
C VAL A 13 35.21 24.53 17.55
N LEU A 14 36.00 25.32 16.90
CA LEU A 14 37.45 25.07 16.86
C LEU A 14 38.10 25.57 18.15
N GLY A 15 37.95 24.73 19.23
CA GLY A 15 38.76 24.89 20.43
C GLY A 15 38.08 25.41 21.70
N THR A 16 36.77 25.60 21.73
CA THR A 16 36.04 25.96 22.94
C THR A 16 34.85 25.01 23.20
N SER A 17 34.66 24.63 24.45
CA SER A 17 33.52 23.81 24.91
C SER A 17 32.22 24.60 24.81
N SER A 18 31.61 24.65 23.64
CA SER A 18 30.28 25.22 23.46
C SER A 18 29.24 24.12 23.64
N TYR A 19 28.37 24.29 24.62
CA TYR A 19 27.21 23.42 24.83
C TYR A 19 26.08 23.93 23.91
N GLY A 20 25.78 23.22 22.84
CA GLY A 20 24.69 23.52 21.93
C GLY A 20 24.23 22.32 21.17
N LEU A 21 22.98 22.33 20.71
CA LEU A 21 22.48 21.35 19.75
C LEU A 21 22.95 21.76 18.35
N TYR A 22 23.60 20.85 17.66
CA TYR A 22 23.99 21.04 16.28
C TYR A 22 23.38 19.94 15.39
N VAL A 23 23.02 20.32 14.19
CA VAL A 23 22.57 19.38 13.17
C VAL A 23 23.81 18.91 12.43
N LYS A 24 24.12 17.61 12.55
CA LYS A 24 25.14 16.97 11.75
C LYS A 24 24.45 16.29 10.58
N ASP A 25 24.84 16.66 9.37
CA ASP A 25 24.47 15.89 8.20
C ASP A 25 25.21 14.57 8.24
N ALA A 26 24.45 13.49 8.43
CA ALA A 26 24.93 12.12 8.44
C ALA A 26 24.43 11.35 7.21
N SER A 27 24.00 12.08 6.17
CA SER A 27 23.59 11.48 4.92
C SER A 27 24.82 10.81 4.27
N GLU A 28 24.66 9.55 3.91
CA GLU A 28 25.63 8.79 3.15
C GLU A 28 25.02 8.45 1.79
N GLU A 29 25.80 8.50 0.71
CA GLU A 29 25.31 8.18 -0.65
C GLU A 29 24.65 6.80 -0.71
N LYS A 30 25.16 5.83 0.06
CA LYS A 30 24.58 4.49 0.19
C LYS A 30 23.15 4.47 0.73
N ASN A 31 22.68 5.55 1.36
CA ASN A 31 21.33 5.66 1.91
C ASN A 31 20.35 6.37 0.96
N ASN A 32 20.80 6.70 -0.25
CA ASN A 32 19.98 7.28 -1.29
C ASN A 32 19.47 6.20 -2.24
N TYR A 33 18.26 6.42 -2.75
CA TYR A 33 17.71 5.59 -3.81
C TYR A 33 16.87 6.43 -4.77
N ILE A 34 16.82 5.98 -6.00
CA ILE A 34 15.95 6.52 -7.03
C ILE A 34 14.87 5.50 -7.34
N GLY A 35 13.61 5.91 -7.23
CA GLY A 35 12.46 5.06 -7.53
C GLY A 35 11.63 5.63 -8.67
N THR A 36 11.29 4.80 -9.64
CA THR A 36 10.40 5.13 -10.74
C THR A 36 9.25 4.15 -10.80
N GLN A 37 8.03 4.65 -10.90
CA GLN A 37 6.83 3.82 -11.03
C GLN A 37 5.96 4.34 -12.18
N ASN A 38 5.65 3.46 -13.12
CA ASN A 38 4.71 3.71 -14.19
C ASN A 38 3.58 2.67 -14.12
N ILE A 39 2.34 3.15 -14.14
CA ILE A 39 1.14 2.30 -14.13
C ILE A 39 0.24 2.76 -15.26
N PHE A 40 -0.02 1.84 -16.19
CA PHE A 40 -1.04 2.01 -17.22
C PHE A 40 -2.21 1.09 -16.91
N ALA A 41 -3.41 1.64 -16.92
CA ALA A 41 -4.59 0.86 -16.59
C ALA A 41 -5.77 1.22 -17.48
N SER A 42 -6.56 0.19 -17.77
CA SER A 42 -7.84 0.31 -18.46
C SER A 42 -8.88 -0.55 -17.74
N TYR A 43 -10.14 -0.17 -17.81
CA TYR A 43 -11.23 -0.97 -17.23
C TYR A 43 -12.45 -0.95 -18.12
N MET A 44 -13.25 -2.01 -17.99
CA MET A 44 -14.56 -2.12 -18.59
C MET A 44 -15.53 -2.67 -17.56
N MET A 45 -16.74 -2.17 -17.53
CA MET A 45 -17.79 -2.58 -16.61
C MET A 45 -19.14 -2.60 -17.33
N VAL A 46 -19.95 -3.59 -16.94
CA VAL A 46 -21.35 -3.74 -17.37
C VAL A 46 -22.22 -3.76 -16.12
N ASP A 47 -23.33 -2.99 -16.16
CA ASP A 47 -24.35 -2.94 -15.12
C ASP A 47 -25.69 -3.21 -15.77
N MET A 48 -26.36 -4.29 -15.39
CA MET A 48 -27.63 -4.69 -15.99
C MET A 48 -28.57 -5.34 -14.99
N PRO A 49 -29.88 -5.12 -15.10
CA PRO A 49 -30.86 -5.93 -14.42
C PRO A 49 -30.98 -7.29 -15.17
N LEU A 50 -30.64 -8.40 -14.52
CA LEU A 50 -30.82 -9.74 -15.06
C LEU A 50 -32.27 -10.21 -14.93
N ALA A 51 -32.99 -9.73 -13.90
CA ALA A 51 -34.39 -9.96 -13.63
C ALA A 51 -34.96 -8.79 -12.82
N GLU A 52 -36.29 -8.73 -12.62
CA GLU A 52 -36.96 -7.69 -11.84
C GLU A 52 -36.34 -7.48 -10.44
N LYS A 53 -35.85 -8.55 -9.83
CA LYS A 53 -35.28 -8.55 -8.47
C LYS A 53 -33.77 -8.77 -8.44
N LEU A 54 -33.11 -8.91 -9.60
CA LEU A 54 -31.71 -9.29 -9.67
C LEU A 54 -30.92 -8.29 -10.51
N ARG A 55 -30.03 -7.55 -9.88
CA ARG A 55 -29.07 -6.65 -10.52
C ARG A 55 -27.68 -7.24 -10.49
N PHE A 56 -27.04 -7.19 -11.62
CA PHE A 56 -25.70 -7.71 -11.86
C PHE A 56 -24.78 -6.61 -12.34
N ILE A 57 -23.63 -6.47 -11.70
CA ILE A 57 -22.57 -5.56 -12.10
C ILE A 57 -21.29 -6.39 -12.20
N ALA A 58 -20.67 -6.40 -13.37
CA ALA A 58 -19.42 -7.08 -13.59
C ALA A 58 -18.45 -6.20 -14.34
N GLY A 59 -17.20 -6.29 -14.02
CA GLY A 59 -16.15 -5.58 -14.70
C GLY A 59 -14.78 -6.21 -14.49
N ALA A 60 -13.83 -5.73 -15.24
CA ALA A 60 -12.44 -6.06 -15.05
C ALA A 60 -11.58 -4.82 -15.31
N ARG A 61 -10.54 -4.67 -14.53
CA ARG A 61 -9.47 -3.70 -14.70
C ARG A 61 -8.19 -4.44 -15.07
N ILE A 62 -7.51 -3.98 -16.08
CA ILE A 62 -6.20 -4.49 -16.49
C ILE A 62 -5.18 -3.40 -16.14
N GLU A 63 -4.14 -3.78 -15.40
CA GLU A 63 -3.05 -2.88 -15.03
C GLU A 63 -1.70 -3.43 -15.48
N SER A 64 -0.95 -2.60 -16.18
CA SER A 64 0.47 -2.85 -16.48
C SER A 64 1.30 -1.97 -15.55
N THR A 65 2.09 -2.58 -14.70
CA THR A 65 2.94 -1.91 -13.73
C THR A 65 4.41 -2.14 -14.06
N SER A 66 5.18 -1.07 -14.06
CA SER A 66 6.65 -1.11 -14.07
C SER A 66 7.15 -0.25 -12.91
N LEU A 67 7.77 -0.89 -11.94
CA LEU A 67 8.35 -0.25 -10.76
C LEU A 67 9.82 -0.63 -10.71
N PHE A 68 10.67 0.37 -10.49
CA PHE A 68 12.11 0.24 -10.47
C PHE A 68 12.68 1.06 -9.32
N VAL A 69 13.57 0.45 -8.54
CA VAL A 69 14.26 1.10 -7.43
C VAL A 69 15.73 0.76 -7.51
N GLU A 70 16.55 1.77 -7.63
CA GLU A 70 18.01 1.66 -7.69
C GLU A 70 18.61 2.42 -6.51
N SER A 71 19.60 1.84 -5.86
CA SER A 71 20.38 2.48 -4.80
C SER A 71 21.71 2.94 -5.40
N ASP A 72 22.22 4.06 -4.90
CA ASP A 72 23.55 4.58 -5.27
C ASP A 72 24.70 3.72 -4.67
N ASP A 73 24.40 2.73 -3.84
CA ASP A 73 25.38 1.82 -3.27
C ASP A 73 25.77 0.75 -4.30
N GLU A 74 27.02 0.80 -4.76
CA GLU A 74 27.55 -0.15 -5.76
C GLU A 74 27.47 -1.60 -5.27
N GLY A 75 26.92 -2.48 -6.11
CA GLY A 75 26.80 -3.91 -5.83
C GLY A 75 25.54 -4.33 -5.07
N LYS A 76 24.61 -3.42 -4.82
CA LYS A 76 23.29 -3.76 -4.27
C LYS A 76 22.33 -4.22 -5.37
N ASP A 77 21.45 -5.14 -4.98
CA ASP A 77 20.40 -5.62 -5.85
C ASP A 77 19.42 -4.49 -6.24
N ILE A 78 18.99 -4.49 -7.49
CA ILE A 78 17.98 -3.55 -8.00
C ILE A 78 16.60 -4.10 -7.69
N GLY A 79 15.75 -3.30 -7.04
CA GLY A 79 14.34 -3.62 -6.87
C GLY A 79 13.57 -3.42 -8.19
N LYS A 80 13.04 -4.49 -8.76
CA LYS A 80 12.27 -4.43 -10.02
C LYS A 80 10.99 -5.22 -9.92
N LEU A 81 9.87 -4.57 -10.22
CA LEU A 81 8.56 -5.20 -10.31
C LEU A 81 7.92 -4.85 -11.64
N THR A 82 7.71 -5.85 -12.50
CA THR A 82 7.02 -5.67 -13.78
C THR A 82 5.93 -6.71 -13.88
N ASN A 83 4.66 -6.27 -13.93
CA ASN A 83 3.51 -7.17 -13.92
C ASN A 83 2.39 -6.64 -14.82
N LEU A 84 1.66 -7.59 -15.37
CA LEU A 84 0.35 -7.36 -15.99
C LEU A 84 -0.70 -8.07 -15.12
N ASP A 85 -1.59 -7.31 -14.52
CA ASP A 85 -2.60 -7.80 -13.60
C ASP A 85 -3.99 -7.63 -14.15
N ILE A 86 -4.81 -8.68 -14.01
CA ILE A 86 -6.24 -8.64 -14.31
C ILE A 86 -6.99 -8.69 -13.00
N LEU A 87 -7.79 -7.65 -12.76
CA LEU A 87 -8.52 -7.40 -11.51
C LEU A 87 -10.02 -7.44 -11.81
N PRO A 88 -10.64 -8.64 -11.78
CA PRO A 88 -12.08 -8.76 -11.96
C PRO A 88 -12.84 -8.28 -10.74
N ALA A 89 -14.04 -7.77 -10.97
CA ALA A 89 -15.02 -7.43 -9.95
C ALA A 89 -16.41 -7.84 -10.38
N LEU A 90 -17.14 -8.46 -9.47
CA LEU A 90 -18.50 -8.92 -9.66
C LEU A 90 -19.33 -8.50 -8.46
N ASN A 91 -20.50 -7.89 -8.70
CA ASN A 91 -21.46 -7.56 -7.68
C ASN A 91 -22.83 -8.10 -8.09
N LEU A 92 -23.49 -8.76 -7.19
CA LEU A 92 -24.83 -9.28 -7.34
C LEU A 92 -25.70 -8.71 -6.22
N THR A 93 -26.82 -8.09 -6.60
CA THR A 93 -27.81 -7.60 -5.66
C THR A 93 -29.15 -8.29 -5.97
N TYR A 94 -29.67 -9.00 -4.97
CA TYR A 94 -30.95 -9.67 -5.06
C TYR A 94 -31.94 -9.08 -4.07
N ALA A 95 -33.05 -8.53 -4.57
CA ALA A 95 -34.15 -8.03 -3.76
C ALA A 95 -35.02 -9.20 -3.30
N LEU A 96 -34.77 -9.71 -2.08
CA LEU A 96 -35.57 -10.78 -1.47
C LEU A 96 -37.06 -10.36 -1.34
N THR A 97 -37.26 -9.14 -0.85
CA THR A 97 -38.56 -8.47 -0.72
C THR A 97 -38.38 -6.98 -1.00
N ASP A 98 -39.44 -6.20 -1.03
CA ASP A 98 -39.39 -4.73 -1.18
C ASP A 98 -38.61 -4.03 -0.05
N LYS A 99 -38.33 -4.75 1.04
CA LYS A 99 -37.60 -4.24 2.21
C LYS A 99 -36.30 -4.96 2.51
N MET A 100 -35.94 -5.99 1.75
CA MET A 100 -34.78 -6.81 2.04
C MET A 100 -33.93 -7.01 0.80
N ASN A 101 -32.63 -6.78 0.93
CA ASN A 101 -31.66 -7.06 -0.11
C ASN A 101 -30.58 -8.04 0.39
N LEU A 102 -30.15 -8.91 -0.51
CA LEU A 102 -28.91 -9.67 -0.40
C LEU A 102 -27.90 -9.11 -1.41
N ARG A 103 -26.72 -8.83 -0.94
CA ARG A 103 -25.61 -8.40 -1.80
C ARG A 103 -24.44 -9.37 -1.64
N THR A 104 -23.87 -9.75 -2.76
CA THR A 104 -22.65 -10.54 -2.80
C THR A 104 -21.67 -9.84 -3.72
N ALA A 105 -20.43 -9.70 -3.28
CA ALA A 105 -19.36 -9.14 -4.10
C ALA A 105 -18.16 -10.09 -4.12
N LEU A 106 -17.59 -10.26 -5.31
CA LEU A 106 -16.34 -10.95 -5.55
C LEU A 106 -15.41 -9.99 -6.24
N SER A 107 -14.19 -9.84 -5.75
CA SER A 107 -13.22 -9.00 -6.43
C SER A 107 -11.80 -9.44 -6.16
N ARG A 108 -10.92 -9.17 -7.12
CA ARG A 108 -9.48 -9.23 -6.93
C ARG A 108 -8.92 -7.83 -6.90
N THR A 109 -8.14 -7.55 -5.87
CA THR A 109 -7.38 -6.33 -5.70
C THR A 109 -5.90 -6.65 -5.52
N LEU A 110 -5.06 -5.65 -5.53
CA LEU A 110 -3.63 -5.84 -5.30
C LEU A 110 -3.06 -4.74 -4.41
N ALA A 111 -1.96 -5.06 -3.72
CA ALA A 111 -1.10 -4.10 -3.04
C ALA A 111 0.33 -4.26 -3.57
N ARG A 112 0.99 -3.14 -3.80
CA ARG A 112 2.39 -3.10 -4.27
C ARG A 112 3.30 -2.69 -3.14
N PRO A 113 4.53 -3.21 -3.11
CA PRO A 113 5.52 -2.70 -2.19
C PRO A 113 5.81 -1.23 -2.49
N THR A 114 6.13 -0.49 -1.47
CA THR A 114 6.62 0.89 -1.56
C THR A 114 8.08 0.89 -2.05
N PHE A 115 8.56 2.04 -2.51
CA PHE A 115 9.98 2.18 -2.89
C PHE A 115 10.92 1.83 -1.76
N ARG A 116 10.58 2.23 -0.51
CA ARG A 116 11.38 1.95 0.67
C ARG A 116 11.45 0.47 1.02
N GLU A 117 10.36 -0.27 0.84
CA GLU A 117 10.32 -1.72 1.06
C GLU A 117 11.14 -2.48 0.03
N LEU A 118 11.30 -1.94 -1.18
CA LEU A 118 12.13 -2.51 -2.24
C LEU A 118 13.58 -2.04 -2.20
N ALA A 119 13.85 -0.91 -1.55
CA ALA A 119 15.19 -0.32 -1.52
C ALA A 119 16.14 -1.18 -0.66
N PRO A 120 17.26 -1.69 -1.19
CA PRO A 120 18.13 -2.65 -0.53
C PRO A 120 19.11 -2.00 0.45
N PHE A 121 18.64 -1.10 1.29
CA PHE A 121 19.46 -0.45 2.31
C PHE A 121 18.80 -0.46 3.69
N ALA A 122 19.61 -0.32 4.72
CA ALA A 122 19.16 -0.20 6.09
C ALA A 122 18.76 1.25 6.40
N SER A 123 17.61 1.44 7.00
CA SER A 123 17.11 2.76 7.42
C SER A 123 16.61 2.72 8.84
N GLU A 124 16.89 3.78 9.59
CA GLU A 124 16.35 4.02 10.93
C GLU A 124 15.33 5.15 10.84
N ASP A 125 14.18 5.00 11.48
CA ASP A 125 13.16 6.06 11.51
C ASP A 125 13.59 7.22 12.45
N PHE A 126 14.41 6.92 13.47
CA PHE A 126 15.01 7.88 14.40
C PHE A 126 16.23 7.24 15.06
N ALA A 127 17.14 8.05 15.57
CA ALA A 127 18.38 7.58 16.22
C ALA A 127 18.08 6.64 17.38
N GLY A 128 18.56 5.39 17.30
CA GLY A 128 18.29 4.32 18.27
C GLY A 128 16.98 3.59 18.07
N GLY A 129 16.29 3.80 16.96
CA GLY A 129 15.12 3.04 16.54
C GLY A 129 15.47 1.70 15.90
N GLU A 130 14.42 0.96 15.52
CA GLU A 130 14.59 -0.28 14.77
C GLU A 130 15.18 -0.02 13.39
N VAL A 131 16.17 -0.81 13.01
CA VAL A 131 16.76 -0.79 11.67
C VAL A 131 15.85 -1.60 10.74
N LYS A 132 15.28 -0.94 9.73
CA LYS A 132 14.48 -1.59 8.70
C LYS A 132 15.30 -1.75 7.42
N VAL A 133 15.31 -2.95 6.87
CA VAL A 133 15.98 -3.27 5.62
C VAL A 133 14.95 -3.64 4.58
N GLY A 134 14.97 -2.98 3.43
CA GLY A 134 14.10 -3.31 2.31
C GLY A 134 14.55 -4.60 1.61
N ASN A 135 13.61 -5.25 0.94
CA ASN A 135 13.86 -6.47 0.18
C ASN A 135 13.58 -6.24 -1.31
N PRO A 136 14.59 -6.17 -2.18
CA PRO A 136 14.43 -5.93 -3.61
C PRO A 136 13.70 -7.05 -4.36
N LYS A 137 13.49 -8.21 -3.72
CA LYS A 137 12.81 -9.39 -4.28
C LYS A 137 11.33 -9.46 -3.91
N LEU A 138 10.79 -8.43 -3.28
CA LEU A 138 9.36 -8.38 -2.95
C LEU A 138 8.51 -8.43 -4.22
N GLU A 139 7.45 -9.23 -4.13
CA GLU A 139 6.41 -9.30 -5.15
C GLU A 139 5.18 -8.49 -4.71
N ARG A 140 4.27 -8.22 -5.64
CA ARG A 140 2.97 -7.65 -5.31
C ARG A 140 2.11 -8.64 -4.54
N THR A 141 1.34 -8.16 -3.60
CA THR A 141 0.28 -8.95 -2.95
C THR A 141 -0.97 -8.95 -3.81
N LEU A 142 -1.52 -10.12 -4.11
CA LEU A 142 -2.87 -10.26 -4.67
C LEU A 142 -3.84 -10.58 -3.55
N ILE A 143 -5.03 -9.96 -3.60
CA ILE A 143 -6.06 -10.09 -2.57
C ILE A 143 -7.37 -10.48 -3.24
N ASP A 144 -7.81 -11.72 -3.01
CA ASP A 144 -9.14 -12.17 -3.42
C ASP A 144 -10.13 -11.87 -2.29
N ASN A 145 -11.17 -11.13 -2.62
CA ASN A 145 -12.18 -10.67 -1.68
C ASN A 145 -13.53 -11.34 -2.01
N LEU A 146 -14.20 -11.81 -0.98
CA LEU A 146 -15.59 -12.27 -1.01
C LEU A 146 -16.35 -11.55 0.09
N ASP A 147 -17.39 -10.81 -0.30
CA ASP A 147 -18.25 -10.08 0.60
C ASP A 147 -19.70 -10.55 0.45
N PHE A 148 -20.37 -10.67 1.55
CA PHE A 148 -21.78 -10.98 1.65
C PHE A 148 -22.43 -9.99 2.60
N ARG A 149 -23.61 -9.45 2.22
CA ARG A 149 -24.35 -8.51 3.04
C ARG A 149 -25.85 -8.72 2.89
N TRP A 150 -26.54 -8.88 4.01
CA TRP A 150 -27.98 -8.81 4.12
C TRP A 150 -28.39 -7.44 4.66
N GLU A 151 -29.42 -6.84 4.07
CA GLU A 151 -29.95 -5.52 4.42
C GLU A 151 -31.46 -5.63 4.63
N TYR A 152 -31.96 -5.02 5.71
CA TYR A 152 -33.38 -4.92 6.01
C TYR A 152 -33.76 -3.48 6.30
N PHE A 153 -34.61 -2.91 5.47
CA PHE A 153 -35.16 -1.55 5.56
C PHE A 153 -36.46 -1.58 6.35
N ILE A 154 -36.43 -1.21 7.62
CA ILE A 154 -37.62 -1.25 8.52
C ILE A 154 -38.60 -0.16 8.14
N LYS A 155 -38.09 1.08 8.05
CA LYS A 155 -38.82 2.29 7.68
C LYS A 155 -37.92 3.19 6.81
N SER A 156 -38.49 4.30 6.33
CA SER A 156 -37.68 5.32 5.68
C SER A 156 -36.63 5.88 6.64
N GLY A 157 -35.36 5.57 6.40
CA GLY A 157 -34.22 5.97 7.22
C GLY A 157 -33.68 4.93 8.19
N ASP A 158 -34.44 3.86 8.50
CA ASP A 158 -33.98 2.79 9.41
C ASP A 158 -33.49 1.57 8.64
N LEU A 159 -32.23 1.20 8.83
CA LEU A 159 -31.56 0.05 8.21
C LEU A 159 -30.93 -0.85 9.26
N VAL A 160 -31.19 -2.15 9.17
CA VAL A 160 -30.41 -3.19 9.84
C VAL A 160 -29.63 -3.96 8.80
N SER A 161 -28.33 -4.18 9.02
CA SER A 161 -27.52 -4.95 8.08
C SER A 161 -26.60 -5.92 8.82
N LEU A 162 -26.38 -7.08 8.20
CA LEU A 162 -25.40 -8.08 8.61
C LEU A 162 -24.45 -8.32 7.46
N SER A 163 -23.16 -8.22 7.73
CA SER A 163 -22.11 -8.43 6.72
C SER A 163 -21.13 -9.50 7.17
N ALA A 164 -20.71 -10.32 6.23
CA ALA A 164 -19.61 -11.26 6.37
C ALA A 164 -18.64 -11.06 5.21
N PHE A 165 -17.35 -11.20 5.47
CA PHE A 165 -16.34 -11.10 4.44
C PHE A 165 -15.24 -12.14 4.63
N TYR A 166 -14.61 -12.50 3.52
CA TYR A 166 -13.44 -13.37 3.48
C TYR A 166 -12.41 -12.75 2.55
N LYS A 167 -11.14 -12.74 2.98
CA LYS A 167 -10.02 -12.25 2.19
C LYS A 167 -8.90 -13.27 2.17
N LYS A 168 -8.41 -13.56 0.96
CA LYS A 168 -7.24 -14.43 0.76
C LYS A 168 -6.11 -13.59 0.18
N PHE A 169 -4.99 -13.57 0.89
CA PHE A 169 -3.77 -12.89 0.46
C PHE A 169 -2.82 -13.89 -0.18
N THR A 170 -2.23 -13.51 -1.29
CA THR A 170 -1.13 -14.23 -1.96
C THR A 170 0.08 -13.30 -1.99
N ASN A 171 1.21 -13.77 -1.50
CA ASN A 171 2.46 -13.01 -1.30
C ASN A 171 2.22 -11.75 -0.44
N PRO A 172 1.74 -11.87 0.81
CA PRO A 172 1.57 -10.71 1.69
C PRO A 172 2.94 -10.07 1.98
N ILE A 173 2.96 -8.74 2.02
CA ILE A 173 4.15 -7.99 2.41
C ILE A 173 4.08 -7.80 3.92
N GLU A 174 5.07 -8.34 4.62
CA GLU A 174 5.13 -8.33 6.09
C GLU A 174 6.52 -7.90 6.56
N VAL A 175 6.56 -7.25 7.72
CA VAL A 175 7.81 -6.96 8.42
C VAL A 175 8.16 -8.20 9.25
N VAL A 176 9.39 -8.68 9.12
CA VAL A 176 9.89 -9.83 9.87
C VAL A 176 11.03 -9.36 10.77
N ASP A 177 10.90 -9.60 12.07
CA ASP A 177 11.96 -9.35 13.02
C ASP A 177 12.99 -10.47 12.95
N ASN A 178 14.23 -10.14 12.61
CA ASN A 178 15.35 -11.04 12.71
C ASN A 178 16.15 -10.68 13.97
N PRO A 179 15.98 -11.41 15.07
CA PRO A 179 16.82 -11.20 16.24
C PRO A 179 18.26 -11.56 15.89
N VAL A 180 19.16 -10.60 16.10
CA VAL A 180 20.62 -10.76 15.94
C VAL A 180 21.18 -11.44 17.18
#